data_c966e7dd6a6cb44e3e6176985a20f584
#
_entry.id   c966e7dd6a6cb44e3e6176985a20f584
#
_cell.length_a   1.000
_cell.length_b   1.000
_cell.length_c   1.000
_cell.angle_alpha   90.00
_cell.angle_beta   90.00
_cell.angle_gamma   90.00
#
_symmetry.space_group_name_H-M   'P 1'
#
loop_
_entity.id
_entity.type
_entity.pdbx_description
1 polymer ?
#
loop_
_entity_poly.entity_id
_entity_poly.type
_entity_poly.pdbx_seq_one_letter_code
_entity_poly.pdbx_strand_id
1 'polypeptide(L)'
;VRELMLAFAGRTAPARLFGRSAGDAGSMRLPSFTRVAAYQSADGQVELDAVGEGSEPWLVEVKWRNRAMGRADIAAFVTKARALTGFLPAERPPTLWMISGGGFKPSALDTAASAGILVSGAPEMQQLAELLGVRFGK
;
A
#
# COMPACT_ATOMS: atom_id res chain seq x y z
N VAL A 1 -0.33 -8.30 -6.05
CA VAL A 1 -0.17 -7.73 -4.70
C VAL A 1 -1.05 -8.43 -3.67
N ARG A 2 -2.19 -8.95 -4.09
CA ARG A 2 -3.10 -9.59 -3.13
C ARG A 2 -2.51 -10.83 -2.49
N GLU A 3 -1.81 -11.66 -3.27
CA GLU A 3 -1.14 -12.84 -2.72
C GLU A 3 -0.06 -12.43 -1.72
N LEU A 4 0.64 -11.35 -2.04
CA LEU A 4 1.68 -10.84 -1.18
C LEU A 4 1.10 -10.42 0.17
N MET A 5 -0.03 -9.71 0.14
CA MET A 5 -0.68 -9.24 1.37
C MET A 5 -1.18 -10.41 2.22
N LEU A 6 -1.69 -11.45 1.59
CA LEU A 6 -2.11 -12.64 2.33
C LEU A 6 -0.92 -13.31 3.01
N ALA A 7 0.28 -13.17 2.44
CA ALA A 7 1.48 -13.75 3.02
C ALA A 7 2.04 -12.92 4.19
N PHE A 8 1.50 -11.74 4.45
CA PHE A 8 1.95 -10.90 5.58
C PHE A 8 1.80 -11.66 6.91
N ALA A 9 0.63 -12.18 7.19
CA ALA A 9 0.32 -13.09 8.31
C ALA A 9 1.05 -12.78 9.63
N GLY A 10 1.14 -11.51 9.99
CA GLY A 10 1.77 -11.10 11.23
C GLY A 10 3.28 -11.11 11.23
N ARG A 11 3.90 -11.32 10.08
CA ARG A 11 5.37 -11.32 9.96
C ARG A 11 5.91 -9.91 10.04
N THR A 12 7.23 -9.79 10.13
CA THR A 12 7.88 -8.47 10.12
C THR A 12 8.66 -8.28 8.83
N ALA A 13 8.86 -7.03 8.46
CA ALA A 13 9.63 -6.67 7.27
C ALA A 13 10.39 -5.39 7.53
N PRO A 14 11.50 -5.14 6.78
CA PRO A 14 12.21 -3.87 6.92
C PRO A 14 11.28 -2.71 6.58
N ALA A 15 11.24 -1.72 7.45
CA ALA A 15 10.37 -0.56 7.26
C ALA A 15 10.70 0.21 5.99
N ARG A 16 11.97 0.19 5.56
CA ARG A 16 12.39 0.87 4.34
C ARG A 16 11.66 0.36 3.10
N LEU A 17 11.18 -0.88 3.13
CA LEU A 17 10.46 -1.42 1.97
C LEU A 17 9.11 -0.75 1.78
N PHE A 18 8.64 -0.04 2.79
CA PHE A 18 7.37 0.70 2.76
C PHE A 18 7.60 2.21 2.83
N GLY A 19 8.81 2.66 2.53
CA GLY A 19 9.11 4.09 2.49
C GLY A 19 9.32 4.73 3.85
N ARG A 20 9.43 3.94 4.90
CA ARG A 20 9.68 4.48 6.23
C ARG A 20 11.15 4.74 6.43
N SER A 21 11.45 5.78 7.21
CA SER A 21 12.84 6.17 7.40
C SER A 21 13.59 5.18 8.29
N ALA A 22 14.91 5.18 8.18
CA ALA A 22 15.75 4.30 8.96
C ALA A 22 15.65 4.55 10.46
N GLY A 23 15.14 5.69 10.87
CA GLY A 23 14.98 6.01 12.27
C GLY A 23 13.87 5.25 12.98
N ASP A 24 13.10 4.49 12.24
CA ASP A 24 11.94 3.77 12.77
C ASP A 24 12.29 2.36 13.20
N ALA A 25 13.37 2.16 13.89
CA ALA A 25 13.79 0.87 14.41
C ALA A 25 14.07 -0.19 13.35
N GLY A 26 13.95 0.15 12.09
CA GLY A 26 14.34 -0.71 10.97
C GLY A 26 13.34 -1.75 10.54
N SER A 27 12.34 -2.10 11.34
CA SER A 27 11.35 -3.09 10.92
C SER A 27 9.96 -2.68 11.34
N MET A 28 8.97 -3.26 10.66
CA MET A 28 7.58 -3.05 11.01
C MET A 28 6.84 -4.39 10.97
N ARG A 29 5.81 -4.50 11.77
CA ARG A 29 4.97 -5.67 11.79
C ARG A 29 3.91 -5.54 10.70
N LEU A 30 3.73 -6.62 9.95
CA LEU A 30 2.71 -6.68 8.91
C LEU A 30 1.45 -7.31 9.48
N PRO A 31 0.27 -6.78 9.15
CA PRO A 31 -0.97 -7.32 9.73
C PRO A 31 -1.34 -8.67 9.14
N SER A 32 -2.28 -9.34 9.81
CA SER A 32 -2.94 -10.52 9.26
C SER A 32 -4.30 -10.07 8.76
N PHE A 33 -4.58 -10.33 7.48
CA PHE A 33 -5.86 -9.96 6.89
C PHE A 33 -6.79 -11.16 6.89
N THR A 34 -8.06 -10.92 7.16
CA THR A 34 -9.08 -11.96 7.06
C THR A 34 -9.49 -12.16 5.60
N ARG A 35 -9.30 -11.12 4.78
CA ARG A 35 -9.63 -11.17 3.37
C ARG A 35 -8.85 -10.10 2.64
N VAL A 36 -8.41 -10.40 1.41
CA VAL A 36 -7.79 -9.42 0.53
C VAL A 36 -8.45 -9.53 -0.83
N ALA A 37 -9.02 -8.44 -1.33
CA ALA A 37 -9.72 -8.45 -2.60
C ALA A 37 -9.64 -7.08 -3.27
N ALA A 38 -9.77 -7.05 -4.57
CA ALA A 38 -9.92 -5.79 -5.29
C ALA A 38 -11.27 -5.18 -4.94
N TYR A 39 -11.35 -3.87 -5.03
CA TYR A 39 -12.59 -3.15 -4.73
C TYR A 39 -13.01 -2.31 -5.93
N GLN A 40 -14.31 -2.32 -6.20
CA GLN A 40 -14.90 -1.43 -7.17
C GLN A 40 -16.26 -0.99 -6.64
N SER A 41 -16.51 0.32 -6.66
CA SER A 41 -17.81 0.84 -6.21
C SER A 41 -18.90 0.42 -7.20
N ALA A 42 -20.16 0.47 -6.73
CA ALA A 42 -21.29 0.06 -7.55
C ALA A 42 -21.40 0.85 -8.85
N ASP A 43 -21.01 2.12 -8.83
CA ASP A 43 -21.06 2.97 -10.02
C ASP A 43 -19.77 2.93 -10.83
N GLY A 44 -18.78 2.15 -10.41
CA GLY A 44 -17.52 2.02 -11.12
C GLY A 44 -16.59 3.21 -11.01
N GLN A 45 -16.93 4.21 -10.20
CA GLN A 45 -16.14 5.43 -10.11
C GLN A 45 -14.93 5.30 -9.19
N VAL A 46 -14.98 4.38 -8.23
CA VAL A 46 -13.88 4.17 -7.29
C VAL A 46 -13.39 2.73 -7.41
N GLU A 47 -12.10 2.58 -7.70
CA GLU A 47 -11.47 1.27 -7.80
C GLU A 47 -10.18 1.28 -7.00
N LEU A 48 -9.94 0.20 -6.27
CA LEU A 48 -8.66 -0.01 -5.58
C LEU A 48 -8.15 -1.39 -5.93
N ASP A 49 -6.85 -1.51 -6.11
CA ASP A 49 -6.25 -2.76 -6.52
C ASP A 49 -6.32 -3.83 -5.45
N ALA A 50 -6.28 -3.44 -4.19
CA ALA A 50 -6.45 -4.37 -3.10
C ALA A 50 -6.98 -3.66 -1.86
N VAL A 51 -7.85 -4.36 -1.14
CA VAL A 51 -8.31 -3.96 0.18
C VAL A 51 -8.06 -5.14 1.10
N GLY A 52 -7.24 -4.94 2.12
CA GLY A 52 -7.00 -5.95 3.14
C GLY A 52 -7.92 -5.67 4.32
N GLU A 53 -8.78 -6.64 4.65
CA GLU A 53 -9.76 -6.50 5.72
C GLU A 53 -9.27 -7.17 6.98
N GLY A 54 -9.62 -6.59 8.12
CA GLY A 54 -9.23 -7.12 9.41
C GLY A 54 -9.20 -6.00 10.43
N SER A 55 -8.56 -6.26 11.57
CA SER A 55 -8.47 -5.24 12.62
C SER A 55 -7.58 -4.07 12.21
N GLU A 56 -6.70 -4.28 11.25
CA GLU A 56 -5.81 -3.24 10.72
C GLU A 56 -5.95 -3.20 9.20
N PRO A 57 -7.02 -2.57 8.68
CA PRO A 57 -7.26 -2.62 7.23
C PRO A 57 -6.24 -1.80 6.45
N TRP A 58 -5.92 -2.28 5.25
CA TRP A 58 -5.02 -1.60 4.32
C TRP A 58 -5.75 -1.37 3.00
N LEU A 59 -5.56 -0.17 2.44
CA LEU A 59 -6.06 0.17 1.10
C LEU A 59 -4.85 0.36 0.20
N VAL A 60 -4.84 -0.30 -0.95
CA VAL A 60 -3.65 -0.36 -1.80
C VAL A 60 -3.97 0.06 -3.23
N GLU A 61 -3.12 0.93 -3.75
CA GLU A 61 -3.17 1.37 -5.15
C GLU A 61 -1.87 0.98 -5.83
N VAL A 62 -1.95 0.34 -6.98
CA VAL A 62 -0.78 -0.09 -7.75
C VAL A 62 -0.76 0.64 -9.09
N LYS A 63 0.37 1.32 -9.39
CA LYS A 63 0.57 1.98 -10.67
C LYS A 63 1.86 1.43 -11.30
N TRP A 64 1.71 0.42 -12.13
CA TRP A 64 2.87 -0.24 -12.73
C TRP A 64 3.17 0.38 -14.08
N ARG A 65 3.64 1.62 -14.05
CA ARG A 65 3.95 2.42 -15.24
C ARG A 65 5.41 2.82 -15.23
N ASN A 66 5.88 3.33 -16.38
CA ASN A 66 7.27 3.75 -16.51
C ASN A 66 7.55 5.14 -15.93
N ARG A 67 6.52 5.90 -15.62
CA ARG A 67 6.74 7.25 -15.07
C ARG A 67 6.66 7.24 -13.55
N ALA A 68 7.41 8.16 -12.94
CA ALA A 68 7.36 8.33 -11.49
C ALA A 68 6.05 8.99 -11.07
N MET A 69 5.54 8.59 -9.91
CA MET A 69 4.33 9.18 -9.33
C MET A 69 4.65 10.52 -8.71
N GLY A 70 3.74 11.48 -8.90
CA GLY A 70 3.87 12.82 -8.33
C GLY A 70 2.85 13.06 -7.22
N ARG A 71 2.84 14.31 -6.72
CA ARG A 71 1.92 14.68 -5.64
C ARG A 71 0.45 14.48 -6.03
N ALA A 72 0.12 14.75 -7.29
CA ALA A 72 -1.26 14.60 -7.75
C ALA A 72 -1.73 13.15 -7.65
N ASP A 73 -0.82 12.21 -7.89
CA ASP A 73 -1.15 10.79 -7.79
C ASP A 73 -1.43 10.40 -6.35
N ILE A 74 -0.65 10.93 -5.41
CA ILE A 74 -0.88 10.70 -3.98
C ILE A 74 -2.24 11.28 -3.58
N ALA A 75 -2.52 12.52 -4.02
CA ALA A 75 -3.78 13.18 -3.67
C ALA A 75 -4.99 12.42 -4.22
N ALA A 76 -4.87 11.89 -5.43
CA ALA A 76 -5.95 11.11 -6.03
C ALA A 76 -6.22 9.83 -5.23
N PHE A 77 -5.17 9.19 -4.75
CA PHE A 77 -5.30 8.00 -3.93
C PHE A 77 -6.00 8.33 -2.60
N VAL A 78 -5.60 9.42 -1.97
CA VAL A 78 -6.23 9.85 -0.71
C VAL A 78 -7.72 10.09 -0.91
N THR A 79 -8.10 10.71 -2.03
CA THR A 79 -9.51 10.96 -2.33
C THR A 79 -10.29 9.66 -2.46
N LYS A 80 -9.72 8.68 -3.16
CA LYS A 80 -10.35 7.35 -3.26
C LYS A 80 -10.52 6.71 -1.90
N ALA A 81 -9.46 6.77 -1.09
CA ALA A 81 -9.46 6.14 0.21
C ALA A 81 -10.54 6.74 1.12
N ARG A 82 -10.69 8.06 1.07
CA ARG A 82 -11.72 8.72 1.87
C ARG A 82 -13.13 8.30 1.47
N ALA A 83 -13.34 8.11 0.16
CA ALA A 83 -14.64 7.67 -0.32
C ALA A 83 -14.99 6.27 0.19
N LEU A 84 -13.98 5.44 0.41
CA LEU A 84 -14.19 4.07 0.86
C LEU A 84 -14.23 3.91 2.37
N THR A 85 -13.58 4.81 3.10
CA THR A 85 -13.41 4.66 4.55
C THR A 85 -14.74 4.44 5.29
N GLY A 86 -15.81 5.09 4.85
CA GLY A 86 -17.12 4.97 5.50
C GLY A 86 -17.76 3.60 5.35
N PHE A 87 -17.24 2.76 4.47
CA PHE A 87 -17.81 1.45 4.21
C PHE A 87 -17.03 0.31 4.87
N LEU A 88 -15.91 0.62 5.51
CA LEU A 88 -15.09 -0.40 6.14
C LEU A 88 -15.44 -0.53 7.62
N PRO A 89 -15.78 -1.75 8.07
CA PRO A 89 -16.09 -1.97 9.49
C PRO A 89 -14.77 -2.08 10.26
N ALA A 90 -14.13 -0.94 10.50
CA ALA A 90 -12.84 -0.91 11.15
C ALA A 90 -12.85 0.07 12.30
N GLU A 91 -12.13 -0.28 13.38
CA GLU A 91 -12.00 0.58 14.55
C GLU A 91 -10.92 1.64 14.36
N ARG A 92 -10.10 1.48 13.33
CA ARG A 92 -8.98 2.38 13.04
C ARG A 92 -9.07 2.88 11.62
N PRO A 93 -8.48 4.07 11.34
CA PRO A 93 -8.33 4.50 9.96
C PRO A 93 -7.49 3.46 9.21
N PRO A 94 -7.78 3.22 7.93
CA PRO A 94 -7.00 2.26 7.15
C PRO A 94 -5.59 2.78 6.88
N THR A 95 -4.65 1.86 6.75
CA THR A 95 -3.31 2.16 6.27
C THR A 95 -3.37 2.26 4.76
N LEU A 96 -2.76 3.30 4.20
CA LEU A 96 -2.72 3.51 2.76
C LEU A 96 -1.35 3.11 2.24
N TRP A 97 -1.32 2.33 1.17
CA TRP A 97 -0.08 1.85 0.57
C TRP A 97 -0.14 2.05 -0.93
N MET A 98 0.81 2.82 -1.48
CA MET A 98 0.89 3.05 -2.91
C MET A 98 2.13 2.39 -3.47
N ILE A 99 1.96 1.63 -4.54
CA ILE A 99 3.04 0.90 -5.20
C ILE A 99 3.20 1.47 -6.60
N SER A 100 4.44 1.79 -6.97
CA SER A 100 4.72 2.37 -8.28
C SER A 100 5.91 1.71 -8.95
N GLY A 101 5.69 1.18 -10.16
CA GLY A 101 6.76 0.58 -10.94
C GLY A 101 7.79 1.60 -11.42
N GLY A 102 7.36 2.83 -11.63
CA GLY A 102 8.25 3.93 -12.05
C GLY A 102 8.83 4.73 -10.90
N GLY A 103 8.54 4.34 -9.66
CA GLY A 103 9.03 5.04 -8.49
C GLY A 103 8.22 6.29 -8.17
N PHE A 104 8.82 7.18 -7.39
CA PHE A 104 8.14 8.38 -6.89
C PHE A 104 9.03 9.59 -7.03
N LYS A 105 8.45 10.72 -7.43
CA LYS A 105 9.16 11.99 -7.42
C LYS A 105 9.42 12.41 -5.98
N PRO A 106 10.50 13.19 -5.72
CA PRO A 106 10.77 13.63 -4.34
C PRO A 106 9.59 14.34 -3.69
N SER A 107 8.85 15.14 -4.43
CA SER A 107 7.68 15.84 -3.87
C SER A 107 6.58 14.87 -3.46
N ALA A 108 6.44 13.74 -4.19
CA ALA A 108 5.47 12.73 -3.83
C ALA A 108 5.88 12.00 -2.56
N LEU A 109 7.19 11.72 -2.41
CA LEU A 109 7.69 11.07 -1.19
C LEU A 109 7.44 11.94 0.02
N ASP A 110 7.68 13.25 -0.10
CA ASP A 110 7.44 14.19 0.98
C ASP A 110 5.96 14.25 1.35
N THR A 111 5.11 14.30 0.34
CA THR A 111 3.66 14.35 0.54
C THR A 111 3.16 13.07 1.23
N ALA A 112 3.64 11.92 0.76
CA ALA A 112 3.24 10.65 1.33
C ALA A 112 3.70 10.51 2.78
N ALA A 113 4.96 10.91 3.07
CA ALA A 113 5.49 10.86 4.41
C ALA A 113 4.66 11.73 5.37
N SER A 114 4.31 12.93 4.93
CA SER A 114 3.51 13.85 5.75
C SER A 114 2.11 13.30 6.02
N ALA A 115 1.56 12.55 5.08
CA ALA A 115 0.22 11.99 5.21
C ALA A 115 0.21 10.59 5.83
N GLY A 116 1.38 10.03 6.14
CA GLY A 116 1.47 8.69 6.71
C GLY A 116 1.19 7.58 5.72
N ILE A 117 1.36 7.84 4.42
CA ILE A 117 1.11 6.87 3.37
C ILE A 117 2.38 6.06 3.11
N LEU A 118 2.25 4.74 3.07
CA LEU A 118 3.37 3.87 2.74
C LEU A 118 3.58 3.86 1.23
N VAL A 119 4.85 3.78 0.81
CA VAL A 119 5.19 3.77 -0.61
C VAL A 119 6.24 2.70 -0.89
N SER A 120 6.11 2.02 -2.03
CA SER A 120 7.07 1.00 -2.45
C SER A 120 7.26 1.07 -3.95
N GLY A 121 8.51 1.04 -4.39
CA GLY A 121 8.84 0.97 -5.80
C GLY A 121 9.13 -0.47 -6.21
N ALA A 122 9.56 -0.66 -7.45
CA ALA A 122 9.82 -2.00 -7.97
C ALA A 122 10.88 -2.77 -7.17
N PRO A 123 12.04 -2.16 -6.82
CA PRO A 123 13.03 -2.90 -6.03
C PRO A 123 12.50 -3.34 -4.68
N GLU A 124 11.74 -2.47 -4.00
CA GLU A 124 11.17 -2.78 -2.70
C GLU A 124 10.18 -3.92 -2.79
N MET A 125 9.36 -3.93 -3.84
CA MET A 125 8.39 -5.01 -4.02
C MET A 125 9.07 -6.34 -4.29
N GLN A 126 10.16 -6.34 -5.05
CA GLN A 126 10.91 -7.55 -5.31
C GLN A 126 11.50 -8.11 -4.01
N GLN A 127 12.09 -7.24 -3.19
CA GLN A 127 12.67 -7.66 -1.92
C GLN A 127 11.61 -8.18 -0.97
N LEU A 128 10.44 -7.52 -0.92
CA LEU A 128 9.36 -7.95 -0.07
C LEU A 128 8.85 -9.33 -0.49
N ALA A 129 8.70 -9.55 -1.79
CA ALA A 129 8.26 -10.84 -2.32
C ALA A 129 9.24 -11.95 -1.94
N GLU A 130 10.54 -11.69 -2.06
CA GLU A 130 11.56 -12.66 -1.69
C GLU A 130 11.50 -12.99 -0.21
N LEU A 131 11.32 -11.96 0.61
CA LEU A 131 11.23 -12.14 2.05
C LEU A 131 10.03 -13.01 2.44
N LEU A 132 8.90 -12.80 1.78
CA LEU A 132 7.67 -13.52 2.11
C LEU A 132 7.53 -14.84 1.36
N GLY A 133 8.44 -15.14 0.46
CA GLY A 133 8.40 -16.37 -0.31
C GLY A 133 7.30 -16.40 -1.36
N VAL A 134 6.92 -15.24 -1.90
CA VAL A 134 5.86 -15.10 -2.89
C VAL A 134 6.47 -14.68 -4.21
N ARG A 135 5.99 -15.29 -5.30
CA ARG A 135 6.42 -14.86 -6.62
C ARG A 135 5.76 -13.54 -6.97
N PHE A 136 6.55 -12.57 -7.42
CA PHE A 136 6.04 -11.26 -7.75
C PHE A 136 6.64 -10.78 -9.07
N GLY A 137 5.86 -10.00 -9.80
CA GLY A 137 6.35 -9.41 -11.01
C GLY A 137 5.91 -10.23 -12.18
N LYS A 138 5.29 -9.70 -12.97
CA LYS A 138 4.74 -10.15 -14.17
C LYS A 138 4.07 -11.42 -14.17
#